data_b6ddb4e1f801f340affd9251bd1f2b21
#
_entry.id   b6ddb4e1f801f340affd9251bd1f2b21
#
_cell.length_a   1.000
_cell.length_b   1.000
_cell.length_c   1.000
_cell.angle_alpha   90.00
_cell.angle_beta   90.00
_cell.angle_gamma   90.00
#
_symmetry.space_group_name_H-M   'P 1'
#
loop_
_entity.id
_entity.type
_entity.pdbx_description
1 polymer ?
#
loop_
_entity_poly.entity_id
_entity_poly.type
_entity_poly.pdbx_seq_one_letter_code
_entity_poly.pdbx_strand_id
1 'polypeptide(L)'
;MVGGTEMTNENLSVLEKIKVNVEADLGNSNLKIFINDEYVTVPNVFQRVHGGMDAYESDENKNVLNLLENLYVHVSSSAIKRNGSFLIGKRAMQNSEKMKAMNIKISNKHEEDLPIINTLSVIGAKMIQKVYKETKAIPDVLNIDIDLITAIPASQHTPKTAQFLVNRFTENKHVVIIYVGDRPITVQVECSKVRVTKEALAALYAITEAPDEMFKEFQELYKDRLDNKEITGDFFKNKKILHTDIGEGTSEYIFTDGLSPVLDSCSGERRGIGHAIEEACALLNKERTTNFKRQQFTEILLNKNDKYYEDASEFIYNTRFEQAELIQEDVEDKFTNDTGGQAEVLAVYGGGSISLKEELYEDLLMLCKRTGMMLLYVPEKYAIELNPKGMNVLRKIID
;
A
#
# COMPACT_ATOMS: atom_id res chain seq x y z
N MET A 1 -15.38 68.27 3.47
CA MET A 1 -16.15 67.03 3.70
C MET A 1 -15.54 66.00 2.80
N VAL A 2 -14.74 65.14 3.39
CA VAL A 2 -14.04 64.06 2.67
C VAL A 2 -14.83 62.81 2.99
N GLY A 3 -15.53 62.29 2.00
CA GLY A 3 -16.23 60.98 2.11
C GLY A 3 -15.23 59.83 2.08
N GLY A 4 -14.97 59.23 3.22
CA GLY A 4 -14.27 57.95 3.30
C GLY A 4 -15.21 56.85 2.89
N THR A 5 -14.87 56.15 1.81
CA THR A 5 -15.50 54.89 1.41
C THR A 5 -14.90 53.83 2.27
N GLU A 6 -15.67 53.32 3.24
CA GLU A 6 -15.38 52.06 3.93
C GLU A 6 -15.41 50.94 2.90
N MET A 7 -14.26 50.33 2.64
CA MET A 7 -14.21 49.03 1.96
C MET A 7 -14.70 47.96 2.96
N THR A 8 -15.89 47.49 2.73
CA THR A 8 -16.47 46.33 3.43
C THR A 8 -15.64 45.10 3.09
N ASN A 9 -15.07 44.47 4.11
CA ASN A 9 -14.41 43.18 4.09
C ASN A 9 -15.46 42.02 3.93
N GLU A 10 -16.12 41.96 2.80
CA GLU A 10 -16.99 40.87 2.44
C GLU A 10 -16.53 40.29 1.11
N ASN A 11 -15.59 39.35 1.15
CA ASN A 11 -15.39 38.29 0.16
C ASN A 11 -14.12 37.48 0.45
N LEU A 12 -13.97 36.98 1.69
CA LEU A 12 -13.29 35.70 1.90
C LEU A 12 -14.33 34.64 1.64
N SER A 13 -14.57 34.29 0.36
CA SER A 13 -15.31 33.09 0.01
C SER A 13 -14.58 31.95 0.69
N VAL A 14 -15.23 31.33 1.66
CA VAL A 14 -14.82 30.03 2.23
C VAL A 14 -14.76 29.09 1.05
N LEU A 15 -13.55 28.83 0.52
CA LEU A 15 -13.36 27.89 -0.56
C LEU A 15 -13.97 26.56 -0.10
N GLU A 16 -14.97 26.11 -0.84
CA GLU A 16 -15.72 24.90 -0.52
C GLU A 16 -14.76 23.73 -0.36
N LYS A 17 -14.86 23.00 0.78
CA LYS A 17 -14.00 21.84 1.03
C LYS A 17 -14.44 20.68 0.16
N ILE A 18 -13.55 20.14 -0.63
CA ILE A 18 -13.78 18.95 -1.44
C ILE A 18 -13.66 17.72 -0.52
N LYS A 19 -14.75 16.98 -0.36
CA LYS A 19 -14.73 15.70 0.38
C LYS A 19 -14.06 14.61 -0.46
N VAL A 20 -13.16 13.86 0.16
CA VAL A 20 -12.38 12.82 -0.50
C VAL A 20 -12.41 11.55 0.34
N ASN A 21 -12.97 10.48 -0.21
CA ASN A 21 -12.90 9.16 0.38
C ASN A 21 -11.60 8.48 -0.02
N VAL A 22 -10.90 7.92 0.95
CA VAL A 22 -9.57 7.33 0.74
C VAL A 22 -9.44 6.00 1.46
N GLU A 23 -9.02 4.98 0.75
CA GLU A 23 -8.58 3.69 1.31
C GLU A 23 -7.11 3.49 0.94
N ALA A 24 -6.22 3.50 1.95
CA ALA A 24 -4.79 3.49 1.74
C ALA A 24 -4.10 2.29 2.42
N ASP A 25 -3.54 1.41 1.60
CA ASP A 25 -2.55 0.42 2.04
C ASP A 25 -1.15 1.06 1.98
N LEU A 26 -0.59 1.32 3.15
CA LEU A 26 0.71 1.96 3.34
C LEU A 26 1.84 0.93 3.19
N GLY A 27 1.90 0.26 2.04
CA GLY A 27 2.87 -0.81 1.78
C GLY A 27 4.33 -0.36 1.86
N ASN A 28 5.24 -1.27 2.14
CA ASN A 28 6.67 -0.95 2.26
C ASN A 28 7.31 -0.53 0.92
N SER A 29 6.93 -1.17 -0.19
CA SER A 29 7.39 -0.80 -1.55
C SER A 29 6.49 0.24 -2.20
N ASN A 30 5.19 0.03 -2.12
CA ASN A 30 4.22 0.82 -2.81
C ASN A 30 3.12 1.30 -1.86
N LEU A 31 2.74 2.55 -1.99
CA LEU A 31 1.48 3.09 -1.53
C LEU A 31 0.39 2.67 -2.54
N LYS A 32 -0.56 1.87 -2.10
CA LYS A 32 -1.71 1.43 -2.90
C LYS A 32 -2.96 2.09 -2.33
N ILE A 33 -3.63 2.90 -3.13
CA ILE A 33 -4.63 3.81 -2.62
C ILE A 33 -5.82 3.93 -3.58
N PHE A 34 -7.04 3.83 -3.05
CA PHE A 34 -8.25 4.30 -3.72
C PHE A 34 -8.52 5.74 -3.28
N ILE A 35 -8.80 6.60 -4.24
CA ILE A 35 -9.19 7.99 -4.03
C ILE A 35 -10.50 8.20 -4.78
N ASN A 36 -11.63 8.28 -4.08
CA ASN A 36 -12.96 8.31 -4.67
C ASN A 36 -13.15 7.21 -5.74
N ASP A 37 -12.89 5.96 -5.36
CA ASP A 37 -12.97 4.75 -6.22
C ASP A 37 -11.93 4.65 -7.35
N GLU A 38 -11.04 5.63 -7.55
CA GLU A 38 -9.94 5.54 -8.51
C GLU A 38 -8.70 4.93 -7.85
N TYR A 39 -8.25 3.76 -8.34
CA TYR A 39 -7.05 3.09 -7.84
C TYR A 39 -5.78 3.75 -8.34
N VAL A 40 -4.86 3.98 -7.44
CA VAL A 40 -3.52 4.54 -7.71
C VAL A 40 -2.48 3.74 -6.95
N THR A 41 -1.35 3.46 -7.60
CA THR A 41 -0.17 2.90 -6.95
C THR A 41 1.04 3.78 -7.23
N VAL A 42 1.82 4.06 -6.17
CA VAL A 42 3.01 4.91 -6.25
C VAL A 42 4.11 4.26 -5.42
N PRO A 43 5.38 4.20 -5.89
CA PRO A 43 6.49 3.74 -5.07
C PRO A 43 6.53 4.49 -3.73
N ASN A 44 6.55 3.75 -2.63
CA ASN A 44 6.47 4.34 -1.29
C ASN A 44 7.86 4.78 -0.80
N VAL A 45 8.41 5.75 -1.52
CA VAL A 45 9.72 6.33 -1.26
C VAL A 45 9.66 7.85 -1.37
N PHE A 46 10.56 8.53 -0.69
CA PHE A 46 10.79 9.95 -0.90
C PHE A 46 12.29 10.28 -0.91
N GLN A 47 12.63 11.42 -1.47
CA GLN A 47 13.93 12.06 -1.34
C GLN A 47 13.74 13.47 -0.78
N ARG A 48 14.44 13.82 0.30
CA ARG A 48 14.43 15.21 0.81
C ARG A 48 15.29 16.10 -0.07
N VAL A 49 14.76 17.26 -0.43
CA VAL A 49 15.43 18.27 -1.27
C VAL A 49 15.73 19.50 -0.45
N HIS A 50 16.91 20.07 -0.66
CA HIS A 50 17.32 21.36 -0.10
C HIS A 50 17.54 22.35 -1.26
N GLY A 51 16.78 23.42 -1.28
CA GLY A 51 16.75 24.40 -2.36
C GLY A 51 15.58 24.19 -3.34
N GLY A 52 15.42 25.11 -4.29
CA GLY A 52 14.45 25.00 -5.37
C GLY A 52 14.87 23.94 -6.40
N MET A 53 13.91 23.50 -7.20
CA MET A 53 14.15 22.67 -8.38
C MET A 53 13.53 23.35 -9.59
N ASP A 54 14.25 23.32 -10.69
CA ASP A 54 13.74 23.81 -11.97
C ASP A 54 12.71 22.84 -12.56
N ALA A 55 11.72 23.37 -13.26
CA ALA A 55 10.79 22.56 -14.03
C ALA A 55 11.51 21.89 -15.22
N TYR A 56 11.20 20.60 -15.45
CA TYR A 56 11.77 19.86 -16.57
C TYR A 56 10.95 20.00 -17.85
N GLU A 57 9.67 20.34 -17.74
CA GLU A 57 8.74 20.43 -18.85
C GLU A 57 8.03 21.79 -18.79
N SER A 58 8.10 22.55 -19.85
CA SER A 58 7.48 23.88 -19.95
C SER A 58 5.97 23.82 -20.26
N ASP A 59 5.48 22.67 -20.73
CA ASP A 59 4.06 22.47 -21.03
C ASP A 59 3.28 22.13 -19.75
N GLU A 60 2.50 23.09 -19.25
CA GLU A 60 1.66 22.93 -18.06
C GLU A 60 0.71 21.74 -18.15
N ASN A 61 0.14 21.45 -19.34
CA ASN A 61 -0.77 20.32 -19.51
C ASN A 61 -0.05 18.99 -19.27
N LYS A 62 1.16 18.83 -19.83
CA LYS A 62 1.98 17.64 -19.60
C LYS A 62 2.40 17.51 -18.14
N ASN A 63 2.74 18.64 -17.49
CA ASN A 63 3.08 18.65 -16.07
C ASN A 63 1.93 18.14 -15.19
N VAL A 64 0.69 18.57 -15.45
CA VAL A 64 -0.48 18.10 -14.71
C VAL A 64 -0.75 16.62 -14.99
N LEU A 65 -0.76 16.22 -16.25
CA LEU A 65 -1.06 14.83 -16.63
C LEU A 65 -0.06 13.84 -16.06
N ASN A 66 1.23 14.21 -16.00
CA ASN A 66 2.31 13.39 -15.48
C ASN A 66 2.70 13.73 -14.03
N LEU A 67 1.83 14.40 -13.28
CA LEU A 67 2.14 14.95 -11.96
C LEU A 67 2.61 13.87 -10.98
N LEU A 68 1.98 12.70 -10.95
CA LEU A 68 2.37 11.59 -10.08
C LEU A 68 3.74 10.97 -10.44
N GLU A 69 4.14 11.02 -11.70
CA GLU A 69 5.45 10.53 -12.16
C GLU A 69 6.59 11.50 -11.78
N ASN A 70 6.25 12.81 -11.66
CA ASN A 70 7.20 13.88 -11.42
C ASN A 70 6.95 14.65 -10.12
N LEU A 71 6.40 14.00 -9.10
CA LEU A 71 5.89 14.63 -7.91
C LEU A 71 6.99 15.29 -7.06
N TYR A 72 6.95 16.62 -7.03
CA TYR A 72 7.75 17.48 -6.17
C TYR A 72 6.82 18.30 -5.27
N VAL A 73 7.06 18.24 -3.96
CA VAL A 73 6.16 18.84 -2.96
C VAL A 73 6.94 19.53 -1.84
N HIS A 74 6.29 20.49 -1.18
CA HIS A 74 6.70 20.95 0.14
C HIS A 74 5.60 20.59 1.14
N VAL A 75 5.94 19.82 2.18
CA VAL A 75 4.98 19.39 3.21
C VAL A 75 5.24 20.17 4.50
N SER A 76 4.19 20.81 5.00
CA SER A 76 4.16 21.47 6.30
C SER A 76 3.06 20.85 7.16
N SER A 77 3.47 20.14 8.21
CA SER A 77 2.57 19.46 9.12
C SER A 77 3.27 19.18 10.45
N SER A 78 2.56 19.36 11.56
CA SER A 78 3.06 18.93 12.88
C SER A 78 3.03 17.43 13.10
N ALA A 79 2.39 16.67 12.18
CA ALA A 79 2.41 15.20 12.21
C ALA A 79 3.74 14.61 11.80
N ILE A 80 4.62 15.34 11.16
CA ILE A 80 5.93 14.87 10.71
C ILE A 80 7.07 15.51 11.50
N LYS A 81 8.18 14.79 11.65
CA LYS A 81 9.34 15.25 12.45
C LYS A 81 9.96 16.54 11.92
N ARG A 82 9.93 16.74 10.59
CA ARG A 82 10.50 17.94 9.95
C ARG A 82 9.74 18.28 8.67
N ASN A 83 9.21 19.49 8.61
CA ASN A 83 8.71 20.09 7.38
C ASN A 83 9.82 20.20 6.33
N GLY A 84 9.46 20.25 5.07
CA GLY A 84 10.43 20.41 3.99
C GLY A 84 9.95 19.98 2.62
N SER A 85 10.85 20.05 1.66
CA SER A 85 10.58 19.69 0.28
C SER A 85 11.03 18.26 -0.01
N PHE A 86 10.23 17.57 -0.82
CA PHE A 86 10.42 16.15 -1.12
C PHE A 86 10.13 15.86 -2.60
N LEU A 87 10.92 14.98 -3.18
CA LEU A 87 10.52 14.20 -4.35
C LEU A 87 9.84 12.93 -3.86
N ILE A 88 8.76 12.53 -4.51
CA ILE A 88 7.94 11.39 -4.11
C ILE A 88 7.89 10.36 -5.23
N GLY A 89 7.82 9.09 -4.85
CA GLY A 89 7.59 7.97 -5.77
C GLY A 89 8.67 7.84 -6.85
N LYS A 90 8.27 7.67 -8.11
CA LYS A 90 9.19 7.48 -9.23
C LYS A 90 10.24 8.61 -9.36
N ARG A 91 9.84 9.84 -9.05
CA ARG A 91 10.78 10.96 -9.06
C ARG A 91 11.89 10.79 -8.03
N ALA A 92 11.58 10.28 -6.84
CA ALA A 92 12.58 10.03 -5.80
C ALA A 92 13.55 8.91 -6.19
N MET A 93 13.11 7.93 -6.98
CA MET A 93 13.92 6.76 -7.38
C MET A 93 15.05 7.11 -8.36
N GLN A 94 14.99 8.26 -9.01
CA GLN A 94 16.03 8.72 -9.95
C GLN A 94 17.41 8.94 -9.27
N ASN A 95 17.44 9.06 -7.93
CA ASN A 95 18.69 9.24 -7.17
C ASN A 95 18.72 8.32 -5.95
N SER A 96 19.36 7.16 -6.10
CA SER A 96 19.42 6.11 -5.08
C SER A 96 20.07 6.52 -3.77
N GLU A 97 21.12 7.34 -3.81
CA GLU A 97 21.89 7.69 -2.62
C GLU A 97 21.05 8.50 -1.60
N LYS A 98 20.15 9.35 -2.10
CA LYS A 98 19.33 10.25 -1.28
C LYS A 98 17.91 9.72 -1.05
N MET A 99 17.53 8.66 -1.75
CA MET A 99 16.21 8.05 -1.61
C MET A 99 16.06 7.39 -0.25
N LYS A 100 14.88 7.58 0.36
CA LYS A 100 14.46 6.92 1.60
C LYS A 100 13.25 6.05 1.33
N ALA A 101 13.34 4.80 1.75
CA ALA A 101 12.26 3.82 1.80
C ALA A 101 12.01 3.41 3.26
N MET A 102 10.94 2.66 3.49
CA MET A 102 10.70 2.00 4.78
C MET A 102 11.82 0.99 5.07
N ASN A 103 12.32 0.99 6.29
CA ASN A 103 13.24 -0.05 6.75
C ASN A 103 12.43 -1.26 7.21
N ILE A 104 12.34 -2.29 6.37
CA ILE A 104 11.53 -3.47 6.64
C ILE A 104 11.96 -4.26 7.87
N LYS A 105 13.21 -4.06 8.35
CA LYS A 105 13.75 -4.79 9.50
C LYS A 105 13.35 -4.20 10.83
N ILE A 106 13.17 -2.88 10.91
CA ILE A 106 13.01 -2.19 12.20
C ILE A 106 11.90 -1.15 12.26
N SER A 107 11.37 -0.68 11.11
CA SER A 107 10.38 0.41 11.10
C SER A 107 9.01 -0.04 11.59
N ASN A 108 8.36 0.84 12.34
CA ASN A 108 6.96 0.75 12.70
C ASN A 108 6.16 1.73 11.84
N LYS A 109 5.22 1.24 11.03
CA LYS A 109 4.48 2.08 10.06
C LYS A 109 3.82 3.29 10.69
N HIS A 110 3.26 3.14 11.89
CA HIS A 110 2.55 4.22 12.58
C HIS A 110 3.46 5.36 13.06
N GLU A 111 4.78 5.12 13.23
CA GLU A 111 5.76 6.11 13.72
C GLU A 111 6.50 6.83 12.59
N GLU A 112 6.53 6.27 11.39
CA GLU A 112 7.28 6.80 10.27
C GLU A 112 6.59 8.01 9.62
N ASP A 113 7.41 8.96 9.12
CA ASP A 113 6.90 10.13 8.41
C ASP A 113 6.58 9.84 6.95
N LEU A 114 7.23 8.83 6.36
CA LEU A 114 7.10 8.48 4.95
C LEU A 114 5.65 8.17 4.55
N PRO A 115 4.88 7.33 5.30
CA PRO A 115 3.49 7.08 4.98
C PRO A 115 2.62 8.36 4.99
N ILE A 116 2.86 9.27 5.95
CA ILE A 116 2.10 10.52 6.04
C ILE A 116 2.42 11.44 4.85
N ILE A 117 3.71 11.67 4.60
CA ILE A 117 4.18 12.55 3.52
C ILE A 117 3.65 12.06 2.17
N ASN A 118 3.83 10.77 1.87
CA ASN A 118 3.45 10.22 0.57
C ASN A 118 1.93 10.20 0.38
N THR A 119 1.16 9.77 1.39
CA THR A 119 -0.30 9.72 1.32
C THR A 119 -0.89 11.11 1.04
N LEU A 120 -0.52 12.11 1.83
CA LEU A 120 -1.02 13.48 1.65
C LEU A 120 -0.62 14.07 0.28
N SER A 121 0.61 13.80 -0.17
CA SER A 121 1.12 14.29 -1.45
C SER A 121 0.41 13.64 -2.65
N VAL A 122 0.20 12.34 -2.61
CA VAL A 122 -0.49 11.60 -3.69
C VAL A 122 -1.95 11.99 -3.78
N ILE A 123 -2.65 12.13 -2.64
CA ILE A 123 -4.05 12.59 -2.63
C ILE A 123 -4.14 13.99 -3.21
N GLY A 124 -3.30 14.92 -2.75
CA GLY A 124 -3.28 16.29 -3.25
C GLY A 124 -3.03 16.36 -4.77
N ALA A 125 -2.05 15.59 -5.28
CA ALA A 125 -1.75 15.54 -6.71
C ALA A 125 -2.93 14.99 -7.54
N LYS A 126 -3.58 13.92 -7.06
CA LYS A 126 -4.78 13.36 -7.74
C LYS A 126 -5.93 14.36 -7.75
N MET A 127 -6.13 15.11 -6.67
CA MET A 127 -7.19 16.13 -6.63
C MET A 127 -6.90 17.29 -7.57
N ILE A 128 -5.64 17.72 -7.72
CA ILE A 128 -5.25 18.69 -8.76
C ILE A 128 -5.56 18.14 -10.15
N GLN A 129 -5.16 16.89 -10.45
CA GLN A 129 -5.45 16.27 -11.73
C GLN A 129 -6.96 16.15 -12.01
N LYS A 130 -7.76 15.81 -10.98
CA LYS A 130 -9.23 15.74 -11.09
C LYS A 130 -9.83 17.10 -11.41
N VAL A 131 -9.49 18.13 -10.65
CA VAL A 131 -9.99 19.50 -10.90
C VAL A 131 -9.60 19.96 -12.30
N TYR A 132 -8.35 19.73 -12.71
CA TYR A 132 -7.90 20.07 -14.07
C TYR A 132 -8.67 19.30 -15.15
N LYS A 133 -8.95 18.02 -14.93
CA LYS A 133 -9.74 17.19 -15.88
C LYS A 133 -11.16 17.76 -16.06
N GLU A 134 -11.77 18.23 -14.99
CA GLU A 134 -13.13 18.77 -14.97
C GLU A 134 -13.21 20.20 -15.50
N THR A 135 -12.29 21.07 -15.10
CA THR A 135 -12.35 22.52 -15.38
C THR A 135 -11.42 23.02 -16.49
N LYS A 136 -10.42 22.20 -16.88
CA LYS A 136 -9.31 22.58 -17.75
C LYS A 136 -8.44 23.73 -17.22
N ALA A 137 -8.57 24.02 -15.93
CA ALA A 137 -7.78 25.04 -15.24
C ALA A 137 -7.02 24.43 -14.07
N ILE A 138 -5.79 24.90 -13.85
CA ILE A 138 -4.98 24.52 -12.71
C ILE A 138 -5.37 25.42 -11.54
N PRO A 139 -5.84 24.89 -10.40
CA PRO A 139 -6.18 25.69 -9.24
C PRO A 139 -4.93 26.26 -8.56
N ASP A 140 -5.05 27.42 -7.92
CA ASP A 140 -3.96 27.94 -7.06
C ASP A 140 -4.04 27.38 -5.64
N VAL A 141 -5.25 27.11 -5.16
CA VAL A 141 -5.52 26.59 -3.82
C VAL A 141 -6.60 25.52 -3.90
N LEU A 142 -6.42 24.42 -3.18
CA LEU A 142 -7.43 23.41 -2.92
C LEU A 142 -7.61 23.20 -1.42
N ASN A 143 -8.85 23.12 -0.97
CA ASN A 143 -9.20 22.69 0.38
C ASN A 143 -9.84 21.32 0.31
N ILE A 144 -9.22 20.31 0.92
CA ILE A 144 -9.72 18.92 0.91
C ILE A 144 -9.98 18.46 2.34
N ASP A 145 -11.05 17.70 2.48
CA ASP A 145 -11.43 17.01 3.73
C ASP A 145 -11.47 15.51 3.45
N ILE A 146 -10.61 14.74 4.12
CA ILE A 146 -10.37 13.33 3.87
C ILE A 146 -11.09 12.49 4.92
N ASP A 147 -11.88 11.52 4.46
CA ASP A 147 -12.29 10.34 5.22
C ASP A 147 -11.37 9.19 4.85
N LEU A 148 -10.43 8.82 5.73
CA LEU A 148 -9.38 7.84 5.49
C LEU A 148 -9.67 6.53 6.19
N ILE A 149 -9.59 5.42 5.45
CA ILE A 149 -9.41 4.09 6.01
C ILE A 149 -8.00 3.60 5.62
N THR A 150 -7.24 3.17 6.62
CA THR A 150 -5.90 2.61 6.38
C THR A 150 -5.67 1.38 7.26
N ALA A 151 -4.57 0.68 7.02
CA ALA A 151 -4.20 -0.51 7.77
C ALA A 151 -2.74 -0.44 8.22
N ILE A 152 -2.46 -1.11 9.33
CA ILE A 152 -1.10 -1.41 9.79
C ILE A 152 -0.95 -2.91 10.02
N PRO A 153 0.28 -3.45 10.01
CA PRO A 153 0.55 -4.86 10.25
C PRO A 153 -0.17 -5.37 11.51
N ALA A 154 -0.73 -6.57 11.46
CA ALA A 154 -1.42 -7.17 12.60
C ALA A 154 -0.52 -7.25 13.84
N SER A 155 0.78 -7.54 13.64
CA SER A 155 1.83 -7.55 14.67
C SER A 155 2.08 -6.19 15.34
N GLN A 156 1.76 -5.09 14.65
CA GLN A 156 1.94 -3.71 15.14
C GLN A 156 0.62 -3.08 15.61
N HIS A 157 -0.52 -3.72 15.33
CA HIS A 157 -1.84 -3.17 15.61
C HIS A 157 -2.27 -3.43 17.06
N THR A 158 -2.26 -2.38 17.85
CA THR A 158 -2.91 -2.31 19.16
C THR A 158 -3.85 -1.09 19.18
N PRO A 159 -4.81 -1.01 20.09
CA PRO A 159 -5.62 0.21 20.24
C PRO A 159 -4.78 1.48 20.37
N LYS A 160 -3.64 1.40 21.06
CA LYS A 160 -2.72 2.54 21.25
C LYS A 160 -2.02 2.95 19.97
N THR A 161 -1.47 2.00 19.20
CA THR A 161 -0.74 2.31 17.95
C THR A 161 -1.69 2.75 16.84
N ALA A 162 -2.87 2.15 16.77
CA ALA A 162 -3.93 2.58 15.86
C ALA A 162 -4.38 4.02 16.16
N GLN A 163 -4.69 4.32 17.44
CA GLN A 163 -5.08 5.67 17.85
C GLN A 163 -3.95 6.70 17.63
N PHE A 164 -2.70 6.31 17.84
CA PHE A 164 -1.56 7.18 17.56
C PHE A 164 -1.51 7.58 16.07
N LEU A 165 -1.72 6.62 15.16
CA LEU A 165 -1.75 6.94 13.73
C LEU A 165 -2.98 7.80 13.37
N VAL A 166 -4.16 7.49 13.95
CA VAL A 166 -5.36 8.34 13.81
C VAL A 166 -5.04 9.78 14.18
N ASN A 167 -4.45 10.00 15.37
CA ASN A 167 -4.14 11.34 15.87
C ASN A 167 -3.15 12.09 14.96
N ARG A 168 -2.17 11.39 14.38
CA ARG A 168 -1.24 12.01 13.42
C ARG A 168 -1.96 12.62 12.23
N PHE A 169 -3.04 12.02 11.77
CA PHE A 169 -3.84 12.57 10.67
C PHE A 169 -4.89 13.59 11.14
N THR A 170 -5.60 13.34 12.24
CA THR A 170 -6.78 14.14 12.63
C THR A 170 -6.47 15.36 13.48
N GLU A 171 -5.45 15.29 14.35
CA GLU A 171 -5.11 16.40 15.28
C GLU A 171 -4.22 17.46 14.63
N ASN A 172 -3.88 17.30 13.37
CA ASN A 172 -2.95 18.17 12.67
C ASN A 172 -3.59 18.81 11.43
N LYS A 173 -3.24 20.05 11.17
CA LYS A 173 -3.48 20.68 9.87
C LYS A 173 -2.29 20.38 8.97
N HIS A 174 -2.59 19.92 7.77
CA HIS A 174 -1.57 19.61 6.79
C HIS A 174 -1.65 20.57 5.63
N VAL A 175 -0.52 21.11 5.22
CA VAL A 175 -0.40 21.91 4.01
C VAL A 175 0.62 21.24 3.11
N VAL A 176 0.20 20.94 1.89
CA VAL A 176 1.08 20.37 0.87
C VAL A 176 1.12 21.33 -0.30
N ILE A 177 2.28 21.95 -0.54
CA ILE A 177 2.50 22.74 -1.76
C ILE A 177 2.99 21.75 -2.82
N ILE A 178 2.23 21.60 -3.89
CA ILE A 178 2.55 20.71 -5.01
C ILE A 178 2.95 21.54 -6.21
N TYR A 179 4.10 21.24 -6.77
CA TYR A 179 4.62 21.97 -7.91
C TYR A 179 4.21 21.30 -9.23
N VAL A 180 3.46 22.05 -10.04
CA VAL A 180 3.13 21.67 -11.41
C VAL A 180 4.05 22.48 -12.33
N GLY A 181 5.18 21.87 -12.72
CA GLY A 181 6.32 22.64 -13.23
C GLY A 181 6.81 23.59 -12.14
N ASP A 182 6.95 24.88 -12.47
CA ASP A 182 7.34 25.94 -11.52
C ASP A 182 6.15 26.54 -10.74
N ARG A 183 4.92 26.16 -11.07
CA ARG A 183 3.71 26.71 -10.45
C ARG A 183 3.40 25.99 -9.14
N PRO A 184 3.48 26.68 -7.97
CA PRO A 184 3.10 26.11 -6.70
C PRO A 184 1.58 26.11 -6.54
N ILE A 185 1.02 24.96 -6.14
CA ILE A 185 -0.40 24.82 -5.80
C ILE A 185 -0.50 24.47 -4.33
N THR A 186 -1.24 25.25 -3.57
CA THR A 186 -1.42 25.01 -2.14
C THR A 186 -2.61 24.09 -1.90
N VAL A 187 -2.36 22.90 -1.36
CA VAL A 187 -3.39 21.97 -0.93
C VAL A 187 -3.46 21.98 0.60
N GLN A 188 -4.57 22.51 1.14
CA GLN A 188 -4.88 22.45 2.56
C GLN A 188 -5.66 21.15 2.83
N VAL A 189 -5.14 20.33 3.72
CA VAL A 189 -5.68 19.02 3.99
C VAL A 189 -6.15 18.93 5.43
N GLU A 190 -7.41 18.55 5.61
CA GLU A 190 -8.00 18.14 6.88
C GLU A 190 -8.41 16.69 6.77
N CYS A 191 -8.19 15.89 7.82
CA CYS A 191 -8.63 14.51 7.89
C CYS A 191 -9.70 14.44 8.98
N SER A 192 -10.96 14.65 8.60
CA SER A 192 -12.06 14.73 9.57
C SER A 192 -12.43 13.36 10.16
N LYS A 193 -12.14 12.29 9.44
CA LYS A 193 -12.43 10.91 9.87
C LYS A 193 -11.29 9.99 9.43
N VAL A 194 -10.71 9.28 10.39
CA VAL A 194 -9.62 8.32 10.12
C VAL A 194 -9.88 7.03 10.87
N ARG A 195 -9.79 5.91 10.18
CA ARG A 195 -9.94 4.57 10.73
C ARG A 195 -8.70 3.74 10.39
N VAL A 196 -8.19 3.02 11.36
CA VAL A 196 -7.01 2.15 11.21
C VAL A 196 -7.44 0.72 11.52
N THR A 197 -7.30 -0.17 10.55
CA THR A 197 -7.58 -1.61 10.68
C THR A 197 -6.29 -2.42 10.64
N LYS A 198 -6.41 -3.75 10.81
CA LYS A 198 -5.30 -4.69 10.61
C LYS A 198 -5.14 -5.02 9.12
N GLU A 199 -3.91 -5.07 8.63
CA GLU A 199 -3.60 -5.71 7.35
C GLU A 199 -4.12 -7.15 7.37
N ALA A 200 -4.40 -7.73 6.20
CA ALA A 200 -5.01 -9.03 5.97
C ALA A 200 -6.48 -9.17 6.43
N LEU A 201 -6.92 -8.50 7.51
CA LEU A 201 -8.35 -8.53 7.86
C LEU A 201 -9.22 -7.85 6.80
N ALA A 202 -8.74 -6.73 6.23
CA ALA A 202 -9.43 -6.07 5.14
C ALA A 202 -9.58 -7.00 3.90
N ALA A 203 -8.56 -7.81 3.61
CA ALA A 203 -8.58 -8.73 2.48
C ALA A 203 -9.74 -9.75 2.53
N LEU A 204 -10.17 -10.19 3.74
CA LEU A 204 -11.32 -11.06 3.88
C LEU A 204 -12.58 -10.46 3.23
N TYR A 205 -12.84 -9.18 3.49
CA TYR A 205 -13.99 -8.49 2.89
C TYR A 205 -13.85 -8.36 1.37
N ALA A 206 -12.64 -8.17 0.86
CA ALA A 206 -12.41 -8.17 -0.58
C ALA A 206 -12.66 -9.56 -1.20
N ILE A 207 -12.27 -10.64 -0.52
CA ILE A 207 -12.53 -12.02 -0.96
C ILE A 207 -14.04 -12.30 -1.03
N THR A 208 -14.79 -11.86 -0.03
CA THR A 208 -16.24 -12.12 -0.01
C THR A 208 -17.04 -11.37 -1.08
N GLU A 209 -16.51 -10.29 -1.60
CA GLU A 209 -17.13 -9.48 -2.66
C GLU A 209 -16.37 -9.61 -4.00
N ALA A 210 -15.46 -10.57 -4.10
CA ALA A 210 -14.67 -10.78 -5.31
C ALA A 210 -15.52 -11.40 -6.44
N PRO A 211 -15.17 -11.13 -7.71
CA PRO A 211 -15.83 -11.78 -8.82
C PRO A 211 -15.50 -13.28 -8.88
N ASP A 212 -16.45 -14.09 -9.34
CA ASP A 212 -16.34 -15.56 -9.40
C ASP A 212 -15.07 -16.03 -10.17
N GLU A 213 -14.60 -15.22 -11.09
CA GLU A 213 -13.36 -15.48 -11.83
C GLU A 213 -12.13 -15.68 -10.90
N MET A 214 -12.12 -15.03 -9.74
CA MET A 214 -11.04 -15.17 -8.76
C MET A 214 -10.96 -16.61 -8.20
N PHE A 215 -12.06 -17.32 -8.18
CA PHE A 215 -12.18 -18.65 -7.56
C PHE A 215 -12.09 -19.81 -8.54
N LYS A 216 -11.86 -19.58 -9.84
CA LYS A 216 -11.85 -20.65 -10.87
C LYS A 216 -10.81 -21.74 -10.58
N GLU A 217 -9.57 -21.38 -10.22
CA GLU A 217 -8.53 -22.34 -9.90
C GLU A 217 -8.89 -23.13 -8.63
N PHE A 218 -9.39 -22.46 -7.60
CA PHE A 218 -9.85 -23.09 -6.36
C PHE A 218 -11.01 -24.06 -6.63
N GLN A 219 -11.98 -23.65 -7.43
CA GLN A 219 -13.14 -24.49 -7.79
C GLN A 219 -12.70 -25.73 -8.56
N GLU A 220 -11.78 -25.60 -9.52
CA GLU A 220 -11.28 -26.76 -10.30
C GLU A 220 -10.49 -27.74 -9.42
N LEU A 221 -9.65 -27.24 -8.51
CA LEU A 221 -8.87 -28.05 -7.58
C LEU A 221 -9.73 -28.86 -6.61
N TYR A 222 -10.88 -28.31 -6.20
CA TYR A 222 -11.72 -28.92 -5.16
C TYR A 222 -13.11 -29.31 -5.64
N LYS A 223 -13.34 -29.38 -6.95
CA LYS A 223 -14.66 -29.71 -7.53
C LYS A 223 -15.34 -30.94 -6.94
N ASP A 224 -14.57 -32.03 -6.75
CA ASP A 224 -15.10 -33.28 -6.20
C ASP A 224 -15.41 -33.16 -4.70
N ARG A 225 -14.61 -32.42 -3.94
CA ARG A 225 -14.82 -32.14 -2.51
C ARG A 225 -15.99 -31.20 -2.28
N LEU A 226 -16.34 -30.41 -3.26
CA LEU A 226 -17.38 -29.38 -3.21
C LEU A 226 -18.66 -29.79 -3.96
N ASP A 227 -18.78 -31.08 -4.32
CA ASP A 227 -19.94 -31.62 -5.04
C ASP A 227 -20.28 -30.85 -6.34
N ASN A 228 -19.25 -30.36 -7.06
CA ASN A 228 -19.36 -29.52 -8.25
C ASN A 228 -20.21 -28.23 -8.06
N LYS A 229 -20.32 -27.72 -6.83
CA LYS A 229 -21.00 -26.46 -6.56
C LYS A 229 -20.19 -25.28 -7.07
N GLU A 230 -20.89 -24.30 -7.62
CA GLU A 230 -20.27 -23.03 -7.99
C GLU A 230 -19.80 -22.28 -6.74
N ILE A 231 -18.55 -21.82 -6.75
CA ILE A 231 -17.91 -21.12 -5.64
C ILE A 231 -17.89 -19.62 -5.91
N THR A 232 -18.52 -18.90 -5.01
CA THR A 232 -18.54 -17.44 -4.96
C THR A 232 -17.92 -16.97 -3.66
N GLY A 233 -17.75 -15.65 -3.52
CA GLY A 233 -17.27 -15.05 -2.26
C GLY A 233 -18.08 -15.46 -1.02
N ASP A 234 -19.36 -15.74 -1.18
CA ASP A 234 -20.25 -16.18 -0.08
C ASP A 234 -19.80 -17.49 0.57
N PHE A 235 -19.14 -18.37 -0.18
CA PHE A 235 -18.56 -19.59 0.37
C PHE A 235 -17.61 -19.31 1.53
N PHE A 236 -16.84 -18.24 1.44
CA PHE A 236 -15.82 -17.90 2.42
C PHE A 236 -16.38 -17.19 3.66
N LYS A 237 -17.60 -16.62 3.60
CA LYS A 237 -18.25 -15.91 4.73
C LYS A 237 -18.47 -16.79 5.97
N ASN A 238 -18.55 -18.10 5.79
CA ASN A 238 -18.81 -19.05 6.87
C ASN A 238 -17.67 -20.05 7.09
N LYS A 239 -16.46 -19.75 6.59
CA LYS A 239 -15.30 -20.61 6.70
C LYS A 239 -14.34 -20.15 7.79
N LYS A 240 -13.64 -21.11 8.38
CA LYS A 240 -12.47 -20.84 9.20
C LYS A 240 -11.26 -20.71 8.29
N ILE A 241 -10.72 -19.49 8.18
CA ILE A 241 -9.68 -19.19 7.20
C ILE A 241 -8.40 -18.75 7.91
N LEU A 242 -7.29 -19.39 7.58
CA LEU A 242 -5.96 -18.86 7.86
C LEU A 242 -5.53 -17.98 6.68
N HIS A 243 -5.53 -16.69 6.89
CA HIS A 243 -5.04 -15.71 5.92
C HIS A 243 -3.54 -15.57 6.03
N THR A 244 -2.86 -15.58 4.90
CA THR A 244 -1.43 -15.35 4.78
C THR A 244 -1.21 -14.24 3.75
N ASP A 245 -1.01 -13.02 4.24
CA ASP A 245 -0.70 -11.85 3.42
C ASP A 245 0.81 -11.68 3.33
N ILE A 246 1.40 -12.09 2.22
CA ILE A 246 2.83 -11.99 1.99
C ILE A 246 3.14 -10.64 1.35
N GLY A 247 3.61 -9.72 2.18
CA GLY A 247 4.04 -8.39 1.78
C GLY A 247 5.51 -8.35 1.34
N GLU A 248 6.04 -7.14 1.27
CA GLU A 248 7.48 -6.94 1.03
C GLU A 248 8.30 -7.08 2.32
N GLY A 249 7.87 -6.44 3.41
CA GLY A 249 8.62 -6.45 4.67
C GLY A 249 8.16 -7.51 5.66
N THR A 250 6.88 -7.86 5.63
CA THR A 250 6.24 -8.77 6.58
C THR A 250 5.34 -9.77 5.87
N SER A 251 5.11 -10.90 6.52
CA SER A 251 3.99 -11.79 6.25
C SER A 251 3.04 -11.73 7.44
N GLU A 252 1.77 -11.42 7.17
CA GLU A 252 0.74 -11.32 8.20
C GLU A 252 -0.14 -12.56 8.18
N TYR A 253 -0.35 -13.12 9.36
CA TYR A 253 -1.15 -14.32 9.58
C TYR A 253 -2.37 -13.96 10.42
N ILE A 254 -3.55 -14.14 9.87
CA ILE A 254 -4.80 -13.85 10.56
C ILE A 254 -5.72 -15.05 10.45
N PHE A 255 -6.16 -15.54 11.60
CA PHE A 255 -7.18 -16.58 11.64
C PHE A 255 -8.56 -15.93 11.84
N THR A 256 -9.51 -16.33 10.99
CA THR A 256 -10.89 -15.85 11.07
C THR A 256 -11.87 -17.03 11.21
N ASP A 257 -12.92 -16.82 11.99
CA ASP A 257 -14.10 -17.69 12.03
C ASP A 257 -15.26 -16.91 11.39
N GLY A 258 -15.63 -17.31 10.19
CA GLY A 258 -16.50 -16.49 9.36
C GLY A 258 -15.88 -15.11 9.08
N LEU A 259 -16.65 -14.04 9.30
CA LEU A 259 -16.20 -12.65 9.10
C LEU A 259 -15.52 -12.03 10.33
N SER A 260 -15.26 -12.82 11.36
CA SER A 260 -14.71 -12.33 12.63
C SER A 260 -13.28 -12.81 12.84
N PRO A 261 -12.32 -11.91 13.15
CA PRO A 261 -10.97 -12.34 13.49
C PRO A 261 -10.94 -12.99 14.89
N VAL A 262 -10.19 -14.07 15.02
CA VAL A 262 -9.84 -14.66 16.30
C VAL A 262 -8.63 -13.89 16.85
N LEU A 263 -8.87 -13.00 17.81
CA LEU A 263 -7.91 -11.94 18.20
C LEU A 263 -6.55 -12.47 18.64
N ASP A 264 -6.51 -13.59 19.38
CA ASP A 264 -5.27 -14.17 19.88
C ASP A 264 -4.49 -14.97 18.81
N SER A 265 -5.09 -15.14 17.63
CA SER A 265 -4.54 -15.87 16.48
C SER A 265 -4.22 -14.93 15.30
N CYS A 266 -3.84 -13.69 15.60
CA CYS A 266 -3.43 -12.68 14.63
C CYS A 266 -2.00 -12.26 14.92
N SER A 267 -1.07 -12.59 14.03
CA SER A 267 0.35 -12.32 14.18
C SER A 267 0.97 -11.86 12.86
N GLY A 268 2.22 -11.43 12.91
CA GLY A 268 2.98 -11.10 11.70
C GLY A 268 4.46 -11.33 11.95
N GLU A 269 5.12 -11.83 10.93
CA GLU A 269 6.56 -12.09 10.95
C GLU A 269 7.27 -11.16 9.97
N ARG A 270 8.52 -10.78 10.28
CA ARG A 270 9.35 -9.96 9.39
C ARG A 270 9.97 -10.83 8.29
N ARG A 271 9.13 -11.45 7.48
CA ARG A 271 9.49 -12.45 6.46
C ARG A 271 8.76 -12.19 5.14
N GLY A 272 8.88 -10.96 4.62
CA GLY A 272 8.37 -10.64 3.30
C GLY A 272 9.43 -10.83 2.21
N ILE A 273 9.01 -10.80 0.95
CA ILE A 273 9.92 -10.95 -0.22
C ILE A 273 11.05 -9.92 -0.26
N GLY A 274 10.87 -8.77 0.37
CA GLY A 274 11.87 -7.70 0.41
C GLY A 274 13.16 -8.08 1.11
N HIS A 275 13.13 -9.07 2.00
CA HIS A 275 14.36 -9.59 2.63
C HIS A 275 15.22 -10.34 1.62
N ALA A 276 14.61 -11.21 0.80
CA ALA A 276 15.29 -11.87 -0.31
C ALA A 276 15.82 -10.86 -1.34
N ILE A 277 15.03 -9.83 -1.65
CA ILE A 277 15.45 -8.75 -2.57
C ILE A 277 16.62 -7.95 -2.00
N GLU A 278 16.64 -7.63 -0.71
CA GLU A 278 17.78 -6.93 -0.08
C GLU A 278 19.06 -7.75 -0.15
N GLU A 279 18.98 -9.04 0.10
CA GLU A 279 20.12 -9.94 0.04
C GLU A 279 20.63 -10.08 -1.40
N ALA A 280 19.76 -10.38 -2.36
CA ALA A 280 20.11 -10.44 -3.77
C ALA A 280 20.70 -9.12 -4.29
N CYS A 281 20.13 -7.98 -3.87
CA CYS A 281 20.65 -6.65 -4.18
C CYS A 281 22.06 -6.43 -3.62
N ALA A 282 22.33 -6.89 -2.41
CA ALA A 282 23.67 -6.81 -1.81
C ALA A 282 24.69 -7.67 -2.58
N LEU A 283 24.29 -8.86 -3.02
CA LEU A 283 25.13 -9.72 -3.87
C LEU A 283 25.43 -9.06 -5.21
N LEU A 284 24.42 -8.52 -5.90
CA LEU A 284 24.62 -7.77 -7.15
C LEU A 284 25.55 -6.56 -6.97
N ASN A 285 25.33 -5.78 -5.91
CA ASN A 285 26.15 -4.60 -5.62
C ASN A 285 27.62 -4.97 -5.39
N LYS A 286 27.87 -6.09 -4.69
CA LYS A 286 29.22 -6.61 -4.45
C LYS A 286 29.87 -7.09 -5.75
N GLU A 287 29.15 -7.88 -6.53
CA GLU A 287 29.67 -8.48 -7.77
C GLU A 287 29.95 -7.40 -8.84
N ARG A 288 29.05 -6.45 -9.01
CA ARG A 288 29.11 -5.43 -10.07
C ARG A 288 29.63 -4.07 -9.62
N THR A 289 30.07 -3.95 -8.36
CA THR A 289 30.57 -2.68 -7.79
C THR A 289 29.55 -1.54 -7.99
N THR A 290 28.28 -1.81 -7.70
CA THR A 290 27.16 -0.86 -7.78
C THR A 290 26.65 -0.47 -6.38
N ASN A 291 25.65 0.43 -6.29
CA ASN A 291 25.04 0.84 -5.03
C ASN A 291 23.52 0.98 -5.18
N PHE A 292 22.90 -0.05 -5.77
CA PHE A 292 21.46 -0.10 -5.90
C PHE A 292 20.79 -0.24 -4.54
N LYS A 293 19.59 0.32 -4.43
CA LYS A 293 18.67 0.07 -3.33
C LYS A 293 17.61 -0.94 -3.76
N ARG A 294 16.93 -1.54 -2.78
CA ARG A 294 15.91 -2.57 -2.99
C ARG A 294 14.92 -2.23 -4.12
N GLN A 295 14.35 -1.02 -4.10
CA GLN A 295 13.37 -0.59 -5.10
C GLN A 295 13.96 -0.56 -6.52
N GLN A 296 15.21 -0.12 -6.66
CA GLN A 296 15.90 -0.10 -7.96
C GLN A 296 16.22 -1.52 -8.44
N PHE A 297 16.62 -2.40 -7.53
CA PHE A 297 16.81 -3.81 -7.84
C PHE A 297 15.49 -4.45 -8.32
N THR A 298 14.36 -4.11 -7.69
CA THR A 298 13.03 -4.54 -8.16
C THR A 298 12.72 -4.03 -9.56
N GLU A 299 13.07 -2.77 -9.90
CA GLU A 299 12.90 -2.25 -11.26
C GLU A 299 13.77 -2.99 -12.30
N ILE A 300 15.01 -3.35 -11.92
CA ILE A 300 15.88 -4.17 -12.76
C ILE A 300 15.20 -5.51 -13.08
N LEU A 301 14.63 -6.19 -12.08
CA LEU A 301 13.92 -7.46 -12.27
C LEU A 301 12.66 -7.34 -13.15
N LEU A 302 12.01 -6.18 -13.17
CA LEU A 302 10.83 -5.92 -14.00
C LEU A 302 11.18 -5.55 -15.45
N ASN A 303 12.44 -5.20 -15.73
CA ASN A 303 12.90 -4.77 -17.05
C ASN A 303 13.89 -5.76 -17.66
N LYS A 304 13.39 -6.71 -18.45
CA LYS A 304 14.23 -7.74 -19.12
C LYS A 304 15.32 -7.17 -20.05
N ASN A 305 15.23 -5.90 -20.41
CA ASN A 305 16.25 -5.22 -21.22
C ASN A 305 17.30 -4.48 -20.38
N ASP A 306 17.20 -4.52 -19.04
CA ASP A 306 18.22 -3.94 -18.18
C ASP A 306 19.51 -4.76 -18.25
N LYS A 307 20.65 -4.05 -18.28
CA LYS A 307 21.97 -4.70 -18.42
C LYS A 307 22.33 -5.61 -17.22
N TYR A 308 21.66 -5.44 -16.10
CA TYR A 308 21.87 -6.24 -14.88
C TYR A 308 20.78 -7.28 -14.66
N TYR A 309 19.81 -7.42 -15.59
CA TYR A 309 18.66 -8.31 -15.42
C TYR A 309 19.07 -9.76 -15.19
N GLU A 310 20.02 -10.28 -15.97
CA GLU A 310 20.50 -11.67 -15.87
C GLU A 310 21.09 -11.95 -14.48
N ASP A 311 22.03 -11.10 -14.04
CA ASP A 311 22.67 -11.23 -12.74
C ASP A 311 21.64 -11.09 -11.59
N ALA A 312 20.76 -10.10 -11.68
CA ALA A 312 19.71 -9.88 -10.68
C ALA A 312 18.76 -11.08 -10.59
N SER A 313 18.41 -11.68 -11.74
CA SER A 313 17.54 -12.86 -11.81
C SER A 313 18.20 -14.09 -11.19
N GLU A 314 19.51 -14.28 -11.37
CA GLU A 314 20.26 -15.36 -10.75
C GLU A 314 20.31 -15.19 -9.22
N PHE A 315 20.67 -13.99 -8.74
CA PHE A 315 20.77 -13.76 -7.31
C PHE A 315 19.42 -13.87 -6.59
N ILE A 316 18.35 -13.32 -7.16
CA ILE A 316 17.03 -13.40 -6.54
C ILE A 316 16.48 -14.83 -6.53
N TYR A 317 16.81 -15.66 -7.52
CA TYR A 317 16.38 -17.05 -7.57
C TYR A 317 16.82 -17.82 -6.32
N ASN A 318 18.08 -17.66 -5.90
CA ASN A 318 18.61 -18.36 -4.73
C ASN A 318 18.03 -17.82 -3.41
N THR A 319 17.98 -16.50 -3.24
CA THR A 319 17.56 -15.88 -1.97
C THR A 319 16.04 -15.99 -1.72
N ARG A 320 15.21 -16.05 -2.78
CA ARG A 320 13.76 -16.21 -2.60
C ARG A 320 13.38 -17.62 -2.14
N PHE A 321 14.17 -18.64 -2.49
CA PHE A 321 13.91 -20.00 -2.05
C PHE A 321 13.97 -20.13 -0.52
N GLU A 322 15.04 -19.61 0.10
CA GLU A 322 15.18 -19.60 1.56
C GLU A 322 14.03 -18.83 2.23
N GLN A 323 13.62 -17.71 1.63
CA GLN A 323 12.50 -16.92 2.15
C GLN A 323 11.16 -17.65 2.06
N ALA A 324 10.96 -18.45 1.01
CA ALA A 324 9.76 -19.26 0.84
C ALA A 324 9.69 -20.38 1.89
N GLU A 325 10.80 -21.08 2.16
CA GLU A 325 10.88 -22.11 3.22
C GLU A 325 10.47 -21.54 4.58
N LEU A 326 11.00 -20.37 4.96
CA LEU A 326 10.65 -19.71 6.22
C LEU A 326 9.16 -19.35 6.32
N ILE A 327 8.55 -18.90 5.22
CA ILE A 327 7.11 -18.58 5.19
C ILE A 327 6.27 -19.86 5.28
N GLN A 328 6.70 -20.94 4.64
CA GLN A 328 6.03 -22.23 4.74
C GLN A 328 6.05 -22.77 6.18
N GLU A 329 7.20 -22.70 6.86
CA GLU A 329 7.34 -23.07 8.27
C GLU A 329 6.40 -22.25 9.16
N ASP A 330 6.30 -20.95 8.92
CA ASP A 330 5.36 -20.09 9.65
C ASP A 330 3.91 -20.52 9.43
N VAL A 331 3.49 -20.77 8.18
CA VAL A 331 2.12 -21.23 7.87
C VAL A 331 1.78 -22.51 8.62
N GLU A 332 2.72 -23.49 8.66
CA GLU A 332 2.53 -24.75 9.38
C GLU A 332 2.43 -24.53 10.89
N ASP A 333 3.29 -23.67 11.45
CA ASP A 333 3.26 -23.29 12.86
C ASP A 333 1.94 -22.61 13.23
N LYS A 334 1.50 -21.62 12.43
CA LYS A 334 0.24 -20.91 12.66
C LYS A 334 -0.98 -21.80 12.53
N PHE A 335 -0.98 -22.71 11.54
CA PHE A 335 -2.04 -23.72 11.44
C PHE A 335 -2.14 -24.56 12.71
N THR A 336 -1.01 -25.02 13.24
CA THR A 336 -0.96 -25.92 14.38
C THR A 336 -1.28 -25.18 15.69
N ASN A 337 -0.59 -24.08 15.96
CA ASN A 337 -0.60 -23.42 17.25
C ASN A 337 -1.66 -22.33 17.37
N ASP A 338 -1.83 -21.50 16.32
CA ASP A 338 -2.76 -20.35 16.38
C ASP A 338 -4.19 -20.78 16.02
N THR A 339 -4.38 -21.68 15.04
CA THR A 339 -5.72 -22.16 14.66
C THR A 339 -6.16 -23.41 15.41
N GLY A 340 -5.26 -24.09 16.14
CA GLY A 340 -5.50 -25.38 16.77
C GLY A 340 -5.89 -26.45 15.76
N GLY A 341 -5.41 -26.36 14.52
CA GLY A 341 -5.72 -27.28 13.42
C GLY A 341 -7.13 -27.12 12.86
N GLN A 342 -7.83 -26.02 13.14
CA GLN A 342 -9.24 -25.86 12.77
C GLN A 342 -9.46 -25.06 11.47
N ALA A 343 -8.41 -24.51 10.86
CA ALA A 343 -8.56 -23.80 9.60
C ALA A 343 -9.04 -24.76 8.50
N GLU A 344 -10.07 -24.34 7.77
CA GLU A 344 -10.65 -25.07 6.63
C GLU A 344 -10.05 -24.61 5.29
N VAL A 345 -9.62 -23.36 5.25
CA VAL A 345 -9.04 -22.72 4.06
C VAL A 345 -7.74 -22.01 4.46
N LEU A 346 -6.72 -22.17 3.65
CA LEU A 346 -5.53 -21.32 3.63
C LEU A 346 -5.66 -20.35 2.48
N ALA A 347 -5.77 -19.06 2.77
CA ALA A 347 -5.85 -18.00 1.75
C ALA A 347 -4.51 -17.27 1.66
N VAL A 348 -3.84 -17.33 0.51
CA VAL A 348 -2.50 -16.76 0.26
C VAL A 348 -2.59 -15.64 -0.76
N TYR A 349 -2.11 -14.46 -0.41
CA TYR A 349 -2.17 -13.26 -1.25
C TYR A 349 -1.08 -12.24 -0.88
N GLY A 350 -1.17 -11.02 -1.44
CA GLY A 350 -0.17 -9.97 -1.31
C GLY A 350 0.87 -9.97 -2.43
N GLY A 351 1.65 -8.91 -2.54
CA GLY A 351 2.64 -8.78 -3.62
C GLY A 351 3.77 -9.81 -3.56
N GLY A 352 4.14 -10.24 -2.35
CA GLY A 352 5.16 -11.28 -2.14
C GLY A 352 4.69 -12.66 -2.59
N SER A 353 3.40 -12.98 -2.46
CA SER A 353 2.86 -14.27 -2.89
C SER A 353 3.03 -14.49 -4.40
N ILE A 354 2.94 -13.42 -5.19
CA ILE A 354 3.16 -13.49 -6.64
C ILE A 354 4.62 -13.86 -6.94
N SER A 355 5.54 -13.15 -6.30
CA SER A 355 6.98 -13.33 -6.51
C SER A 355 7.52 -14.68 -6.03
N LEU A 356 6.85 -15.27 -5.02
CA LEU A 356 7.24 -16.56 -4.41
C LEU A 356 6.35 -17.73 -4.86
N LYS A 357 5.48 -17.53 -5.87
CA LYS A 357 4.52 -18.57 -6.27
C LYS A 357 5.20 -19.86 -6.69
N GLU A 358 6.30 -19.78 -7.42
CA GLU A 358 7.03 -20.95 -7.93
C GLU A 358 7.59 -21.81 -6.78
N GLU A 359 8.04 -21.19 -5.70
CA GLU A 359 8.64 -21.86 -4.55
C GLU A 359 7.60 -22.29 -3.50
N LEU A 360 6.48 -21.58 -3.39
CA LEU A 360 5.50 -21.80 -2.31
C LEU A 360 4.30 -22.66 -2.70
N TYR A 361 3.85 -22.59 -3.96
CA TYR A 361 2.54 -23.10 -4.33
C TYR A 361 2.38 -24.60 -4.07
N GLU A 362 3.32 -25.42 -4.58
CA GLU A 362 3.24 -26.86 -4.46
C GLU A 362 3.38 -27.32 -3.00
N ASP A 363 4.27 -26.69 -2.24
CA ASP A 363 4.50 -27.04 -0.84
C ASP A 363 3.29 -26.70 0.04
N LEU A 364 2.69 -25.53 -0.17
CA LEU A 364 1.44 -25.15 0.50
C LEU A 364 0.27 -26.04 0.08
N LEU A 365 0.21 -26.46 -1.18
CA LEU A 365 -0.80 -27.42 -1.64
C LEU A 365 -0.63 -28.77 -0.97
N MET A 366 0.60 -29.27 -0.81
CA MET A 366 0.90 -30.50 -0.07
C MET A 366 0.55 -30.37 1.41
N LEU A 367 0.88 -29.23 2.04
CA LEU A 367 0.48 -28.94 3.42
C LEU A 367 -1.06 -28.96 3.55
N CYS A 368 -1.79 -28.32 2.66
CA CYS A 368 -3.26 -28.33 2.67
C CYS A 368 -3.84 -29.73 2.51
N LYS A 369 -3.28 -30.56 1.63
CA LYS A 369 -3.68 -31.97 1.49
C LYS A 369 -3.46 -32.76 2.78
N ARG A 370 -2.33 -32.57 3.46
CA ARG A 370 -1.98 -33.26 4.71
C ARG A 370 -2.87 -32.85 5.88
N THR A 371 -3.21 -31.55 5.95
CA THR A 371 -3.98 -30.98 7.06
C THR A 371 -5.49 -30.97 6.83
N GLY A 372 -5.95 -31.27 5.62
CA GLY A 372 -7.35 -31.21 5.25
C GLY A 372 -7.87 -29.81 4.90
N MET A 373 -7.02 -28.78 4.89
CA MET A 373 -7.37 -27.46 4.38
C MET A 373 -7.62 -27.45 2.87
N MET A 374 -8.17 -26.37 2.36
CA MET A 374 -8.23 -26.03 0.95
C MET A 374 -7.37 -24.78 0.69
N LEU A 375 -6.53 -24.82 -0.33
CA LEU A 375 -5.67 -23.69 -0.70
C LEU A 375 -6.41 -22.73 -1.65
N LEU A 376 -6.63 -21.49 -1.21
CA LEU A 376 -6.98 -20.37 -2.06
C LEU A 376 -5.72 -19.53 -2.31
N TYR A 377 -4.99 -19.87 -3.37
CA TYR A 377 -3.88 -19.02 -3.83
C TYR A 377 -4.45 -17.96 -4.75
N VAL A 378 -4.55 -16.72 -4.25
CA VAL A 378 -5.25 -15.65 -4.96
C VAL A 378 -4.49 -15.29 -6.24
N PRO A 379 -5.17 -15.26 -7.41
CA PRO A 379 -4.53 -14.91 -8.67
C PRO A 379 -3.88 -13.52 -8.65
N GLU A 380 -2.74 -13.38 -9.34
CA GLU A 380 -1.94 -12.16 -9.41
C GLU A 380 -2.78 -10.89 -9.65
N LYS A 381 -3.73 -10.96 -10.57
CA LYS A 381 -4.65 -9.88 -10.93
C LYS A 381 -5.37 -9.26 -9.72
N TYR A 382 -5.58 -10.02 -8.66
CA TYR A 382 -6.34 -9.62 -7.47
C TYR A 382 -5.46 -9.46 -6.21
N ALA A 383 -4.39 -10.26 -6.11
CA ALA A 383 -3.60 -10.42 -4.89
C ALA A 383 -3.05 -9.11 -4.30
N ILE A 384 -2.66 -8.16 -5.16
CA ILE A 384 -2.03 -6.89 -4.73
C ILE A 384 -3.05 -5.90 -4.16
N GLU A 385 -4.30 -5.98 -4.61
CA GLU A 385 -5.33 -4.97 -4.32
C GLU A 385 -6.31 -5.39 -3.22
N LEU A 386 -6.16 -6.60 -2.64
CA LEU A 386 -7.15 -7.11 -1.67
C LEU A 386 -7.29 -6.19 -0.44
N ASN A 387 -6.20 -5.74 0.15
CA ASN A 387 -6.28 -4.85 1.31
C ASN A 387 -7.00 -3.53 1.00
N PRO A 388 -6.61 -2.73 0.01
CA PRO A 388 -7.32 -1.48 -0.29
C PRO A 388 -8.76 -1.73 -0.78
N LYS A 389 -9.02 -2.78 -1.55
CA LYS A 389 -10.40 -3.17 -1.94
C LYS A 389 -11.26 -3.56 -0.74
N GLY A 390 -10.71 -4.33 0.18
CA GLY A 390 -11.41 -4.72 1.39
C GLY A 390 -11.72 -3.53 2.31
N MET A 391 -10.83 -2.56 2.38
CA MET A 391 -11.11 -1.30 3.09
C MET A 391 -12.26 -0.52 2.43
N ASN A 392 -12.38 -0.55 1.10
CA ASN A 392 -13.51 0.05 0.38
C ASN A 392 -14.84 -0.70 0.69
N VAL A 393 -14.80 -2.02 0.76
CA VAL A 393 -15.98 -2.81 1.21
C VAL A 393 -16.34 -2.47 2.64
N LEU A 394 -15.35 -2.40 3.55
CA LEU A 394 -15.56 -2.01 4.94
C LEU A 394 -16.23 -0.63 5.06
N ARG A 395 -15.85 0.35 4.24
CA ARG A 395 -16.50 1.67 4.21
C ARG A 395 -17.99 1.54 3.98
N LYS A 396 -18.40 0.75 2.99
CA LYS A 396 -19.82 0.56 2.63
C LYS A 396 -20.65 -0.15 3.73
N ILE A 397 -19.96 -0.88 4.62
CA ILE A 397 -20.62 -1.58 5.75
C ILE A 397 -20.79 -0.64 6.95
N ILE A 398 -19.86 0.30 7.14
CA ILE A 398 -19.77 1.14 8.35
C ILE A 398 -20.49 2.49 8.17
N ASP A 399 -20.61 3.00 6.96
CA ASP A 399 -21.34 4.23 6.61
C ASP A 399 -22.81 3.95 6.35
#